data_12dd76b55809d9ca2823589f3c7195f6
#
_entry.id   12dd76b55809d9ca2823589f3c7195f6
#
_cell.length_a   1.000
_cell.length_b   1.000
_cell.length_c   1.000
_cell.angle_alpha   90.00
_cell.angle_beta   90.00
_cell.angle_gamma   90.00
#
_symmetry.space_group_name_H-M   'P 1'
#
loop_
_entity.id
_entity.type
_entity.pdbx_description
1 polymer ?
#
loop_
_entity_poly.entity_id
_entity_poly.type
_entity_poly.pdbx_seq_one_letter_code
_entity_poly.pdbx_strand_id
1 'polypeptide(L)'
;CLGFQLLFTKSNEEGEHKGLDIIKGTVKKFKSSKAKKLIIPHMCWNQVKITKNPYSKDMYGKIKNETYFYFVHSYYCCPDDKKVIATYTDYGSNFCSSVAVKNIWACQFHPEKSSTDGLMLLKNFVKKVKSDAIGN
;
A
#
# COMPACT_ATOMS: atom_id res chain seq x y z
N CYS A 1 -4.84 3.38 -6.40
CA CYS A 1 -5.43 2.05 -6.63
C CYS A 1 -6.73 1.90 -5.84
N LEU A 2 -7.83 1.82 -6.56
CA LEU A 2 -9.18 1.68 -5.95
C LEU A 2 -9.31 0.36 -5.18
N GLY A 3 -8.77 -0.72 -5.70
CA GLY A 3 -8.85 -2.05 -5.07
C GLY A 3 -8.25 -2.08 -3.67
N PHE A 4 -7.12 -1.41 -3.46
CA PHE A 4 -6.53 -1.29 -2.13
C PHE A 4 -7.43 -0.49 -1.18
N GLN A 5 -7.97 0.62 -1.64
CA GLN A 5 -8.82 1.50 -0.84
C GLN A 5 -10.15 0.85 -0.47
N LEU A 6 -10.72 0.02 -1.35
CA LEU A 6 -11.96 -0.72 -1.10
C LEU A 6 -11.89 -1.71 0.08
N LEU A 7 -10.70 -2.18 0.45
CA LEU A 7 -10.52 -3.10 1.58
C LEU A 7 -10.87 -2.47 2.93
N PHE A 8 -10.87 -1.14 3.02
CA PHE A 8 -11.05 -0.40 4.27
C PHE A 8 -12.52 -0.21 4.65
N THR A 9 -12.76 0.23 5.89
CA THR A 9 -14.11 0.43 6.44
C THR A 9 -14.86 1.50 5.65
N LYS A 10 -14.20 2.62 5.35
CA LYS A 10 -14.80 3.77 4.66
C LYS A 10 -13.80 4.66 3.94
N SER A 11 -14.30 5.40 2.98
CA SER A 11 -13.56 6.42 2.23
C SER A 11 -14.26 7.77 2.32
N ASN A 12 -13.45 8.83 2.39
CA ASN A 12 -13.93 10.22 2.35
C ASN A 12 -13.80 10.83 0.93
N GLU A 13 -13.70 10.00 -0.12
CA GLU A 13 -13.63 10.47 -1.49
C GLU A 13 -14.99 10.96 -1.97
N GLU A 14 -15.10 12.29 -2.20
CA GLU A 14 -16.33 12.96 -2.65
C GLU A 14 -17.58 12.62 -1.80
N GLY A 15 -17.39 12.56 -0.47
CA GLY A 15 -18.39 12.17 0.50
C GLY A 15 -17.95 10.98 1.33
N GLU A 16 -18.82 10.49 2.21
CA GLU A 16 -18.53 9.30 3.00
C GLU A 16 -19.13 8.05 2.33
N HIS A 17 -18.25 7.11 1.96
CA HIS A 17 -18.64 5.86 1.33
C HIS A 17 -18.14 4.68 2.12
N LYS A 18 -18.96 3.63 2.25
CA LYS A 18 -18.56 2.37 2.89
C LYS A 18 -17.67 1.56 1.95
N GLY A 19 -16.61 0.97 2.50
CA GLY A 19 -15.79 -0.06 1.84
C GLY A 19 -16.23 -1.47 2.23
N LEU A 20 -15.37 -2.44 1.93
CA LEU A 20 -15.60 -3.85 2.24
C LEU A 20 -15.37 -4.20 3.72
N ASP A 21 -14.78 -3.27 4.49
CA ASP A 21 -14.50 -3.44 5.92
C ASP A 21 -13.66 -4.68 6.29
N ILE A 22 -12.82 -5.11 5.38
CA ILE A 22 -11.88 -6.23 5.59
C ILE A 22 -10.71 -5.78 6.46
N ILE A 23 -10.25 -4.53 6.27
CA ILE A 23 -9.23 -3.88 7.09
C ILE A 23 -9.86 -2.65 7.74
N LYS A 24 -9.89 -2.63 9.07
CA LYS A 24 -10.42 -1.47 9.80
C LYS A 24 -9.58 -0.23 9.55
N GLY A 25 -10.24 0.87 9.21
CA GLY A 25 -9.59 2.13 8.93
C GLY A 25 -10.32 2.98 7.89
N THR A 26 -9.73 4.10 7.55
CA THR A 26 -10.36 5.12 6.69
C THR A 26 -9.43 5.53 5.57
N VAL A 27 -9.98 5.77 4.39
CA VAL A 27 -9.30 6.39 3.25
C VAL A 27 -9.49 7.91 3.32
N LYS A 28 -8.39 8.68 3.27
CA LYS A 28 -8.36 10.13 3.42
C LYS A 28 -7.65 10.81 2.26
N LYS A 29 -8.08 12.02 1.91
CA LYS A 29 -7.40 12.85 0.90
C LYS A 29 -6.12 13.46 1.45
N PHE A 30 -5.07 13.51 0.64
CA PHE A 30 -3.90 14.32 0.94
C PHE A 30 -4.32 15.80 1.10
N LYS A 31 -3.72 16.47 2.09
CA LYS A 31 -3.97 17.89 2.32
C LYS A 31 -2.68 18.66 2.07
N SER A 32 -2.74 19.58 1.11
CA SER A 32 -1.71 20.61 0.97
C SER A 32 -1.94 21.70 2.03
N SER A 33 -0.88 22.20 2.61
CA SER A 33 -0.93 23.32 3.57
C SER A 33 0.01 24.44 3.13
N LYS A 34 -0.14 25.62 3.73
CA LYS A 34 0.78 26.75 3.47
C LYS A 34 2.24 26.41 3.81
N ALA A 35 2.44 25.55 4.84
CA ALA A 35 3.77 25.12 5.27
C ALA A 35 4.34 23.97 4.43
N LYS A 36 3.46 23.13 3.84
CA LYS A 36 3.85 22.01 2.98
C LYS A 36 2.99 22.02 1.73
N LYS A 37 3.49 22.63 0.67
CA LYS A 37 2.85 22.61 -0.65
C LYS A 37 3.02 21.23 -1.28
N LEU A 38 1.99 20.39 -1.20
CA LEU A 38 1.95 19.11 -1.88
C LEU A 38 1.25 19.27 -3.23
N ILE A 39 1.82 18.67 -4.25
CA ILE A 39 1.17 18.48 -5.56
C ILE A 39 0.26 17.27 -5.44
N ILE A 40 -1.03 17.47 -5.69
CA ILE A 40 -2.03 16.39 -5.64
C ILE A 40 -2.63 16.25 -7.05
N PRO A 41 -2.61 15.05 -7.63
CA PRO A 41 -2.22 13.75 -7.05
C PRO A 41 -0.73 13.59 -6.77
N HIS A 42 -0.39 12.67 -5.84
CA HIS A 42 0.93 12.09 -5.69
C HIS A 42 1.18 11.22 -6.93
N MET A 43 1.86 11.76 -7.92
CA MET A 43 2.12 11.10 -9.20
C MET A 43 3.62 11.15 -9.47
N CYS A 44 4.34 10.14 -8.99
CA CYS A 44 5.78 10.01 -9.16
C CYS A 44 6.29 8.64 -8.69
N TRP A 45 7.57 8.38 -8.96
CA TRP A 45 8.33 7.34 -8.30
C TRP A 45 8.67 7.80 -6.88
N ASN A 46 8.39 6.95 -5.89
CA ASN A 46 8.69 7.24 -4.49
C ASN A 46 9.10 5.98 -3.74
N GLN A 47 9.85 6.16 -2.67
CA GLN A 47 10.43 5.05 -1.90
C GLN A 47 9.41 4.43 -0.95
N VAL A 48 9.50 3.11 -0.79
CA VAL A 48 8.77 2.36 0.22
C VAL A 48 9.70 1.93 1.35
N LYS A 49 9.30 2.21 2.58
CA LYS A 49 10.03 1.77 3.80
C LYS A 49 9.34 0.54 4.36
N ILE A 50 10.02 -0.60 4.27
CA ILE A 50 9.52 -1.90 4.71
C ILE A 50 9.47 -1.93 6.24
N THR A 51 8.34 -2.36 6.80
CA THR A 51 8.14 -2.48 8.25
C THR A 51 8.56 -3.87 8.76
N LYS A 52 8.49 -4.04 10.09
CA LYS A 52 8.66 -5.35 10.75
C LYS A 52 7.37 -6.20 10.75
N ASN A 53 6.41 -5.91 9.86
CA ASN A 53 5.23 -6.74 9.71
C ASN A 53 5.65 -8.18 9.34
N PRO A 54 5.12 -9.23 9.99
CA PRO A 54 5.57 -10.61 9.79
C PRO A 54 5.40 -11.12 8.36
N TYR A 55 4.43 -10.58 7.61
CA TYR A 55 4.17 -10.95 6.22
C TYR A 55 4.98 -10.12 5.21
N SER A 56 5.61 -9.03 5.64
CA SER A 56 6.43 -8.17 4.76
C SER A 56 7.61 -8.92 4.14
N LYS A 57 8.20 -9.87 4.87
CA LYS A 57 9.30 -10.70 4.38
C LYS A 57 8.89 -11.53 3.16
N ASP A 58 7.71 -12.11 3.16
CA ASP A 58 7.20 -12.89 2.03
C ASP A 58 6.83 -11.95 0.86
N MET A 59 6.15 -10.85 1.16
CA MET A 59 5.71 -9.88 0.15
C MET A 59 6.88 -9.23 -0.59
N TYR A 60 7.86 -8.71 0.15
CA TYR A 60 8.98 -7.97 -0.43
C TYR A 60 10.19 -8.86 -0.77
N GLY A 61 10.37 -10.01 -0.08
CA GLY A 61 11.41 -10.98 -0.39
C GLY A 61 12.80 -10.36 -0.52
N LYS A 62 13.35 -10.38 -1.74
CA LYS A 62 14.66 -9.82 -2.08
C LYS A 62 14.64 -8.32 -2.45
N ILE A 63 13.47 -7.69 -2.41
CA ILE A 63 13.35 -6.25 -2.71
C ILE A 63 13.99 -5.47 -1.55
N LYS A 64 14.88 -4.55 -1.90
CA LYS A 64 15.59 -3.75 -0.91
C LYS A 64 14.67 -2.73 -0.24
N ASN A 65 14.95 -2.39 1.03
CA ASN A 65 14.30 -1.26 1.67
C ASN A 65 14.61 0.04 0.90
N GLU A 66 13.66 0.97 0.90
CA GLU A 66 13.75 2.24 0.18
C GLU A 66 13.81 2.10 -1.35
N THR A 67 13.37 0.96 -1.90
CA THR A 67 13.14 0.80 -3.33
C THR A 67 12.02 1.71 -3.82
N TYR A 68 12.19 2.24 -5.04
CA TYR A 68 11.22 3.10 -5.69
C TYR A 68 10.11 2.30 -6.38
N PHE A 69 8.86 2.73 -6.17
CA PHE A 69 7.67 2.26 -6.87
C PHE A 69 6.91 3.45 -7.46
N TYR A 70 6.12 3.20 -8.50
CA TYR A 70 5.32 4.22 -9.16
C TYR A 70 3.97 4.41 -8.45
N PHE A 71 3.67 5.66 -8.09
CA PHE A 71 2.44 6.09 -7.44
C PHE A 71 1.64 7.04 -8.34
N VAL A 72 0.32 6.91 -8.31
CA VAL A 72 -0.63 7.88 -8.83
C VAL A 72 -1.93 7.83 -8.03
N HIS A 73 -2.08 8.70 -7.03
CA HIS A 73 -3.24 8.74 -6.16
C HIS A 73 -3.38 10.07 -5.43
N SER A 74 -4.61 10.44 -5.08
CA SER A 74 -4.96 11.63 -4.31
C SER A 74 -5.41 11.31 -2.88
N TYR A 75 -5.71 10.03 -2.61
CA TYR A 75 -6.18 9.52 -1.33
C TYR A 75 -5.23 8.44 -0.82
N TYR A 76 -5.17 8.27 0.49
CA TYR A 76 -4.33 7.26 1.13
C TYR A 76 -5.07 6.56 2.26
N CYS A 77 -4.68 5.33 2.54
CA CYS A 77 -5.28 4.48 3.55
C CYS A 77 -4.68 4.73 4.93
N CYS A 78 -5.55 4.79 5.93
CA CYS A 78 -5.19 4.93 7.35
C CYS A 78 -5.72 3.71 8.12
N PRO A 79 -4.98 2.59 8.21
CA PRO A 79 -5.37 1.46 9.02
C PRO A 79 -5.43 1.85 10.50
N ASP A 80 -6.44 1.36 11.23
CA ASP A 80 -6.54 1.54 12.68
C ASP A 80 -5.46 0.71 13.39
N ASP A 81 -5.29 -0.55 12.99
CA ASP A 81 -4.17 -1.39 13.45
C ASP A 81 -2.94 -1.17 12.56
N LYS A 82 -1.90 -0.56 13.13
CA LYS A 82 -0.64 -0.31 12.43
C LYS A 82 0.17 -1.57 12.13
N LYS A 83 -0.11 -2.69 12.79
CA LYS A 83 0.57 -3.97 12.57
C LYS A 83 0.29 -4.56 11.18
N VAL A 84 -0.81 -4.18 10.53
CA VAL A 84 -1.12 -4.63 9.17
C VAL A 84 -0.27 -3.94 8.10
N ILE A 85 0.37 -2.81 8.43
CA ILE A 85 1.15 -2.00 7.48
C ILE A 85 2.43 -2.73 7.12
N ALA A 86 2.61 -3.01 5.84
CA ALA A 86 3.82 -3.63 5.30
C ALA A 86 4.87 -2.60 4.87
N THR A 87 4.44 -1.45 4.33
CA THR A 87 5.32 -0.34 4.01
C THR A 87 4.71 1.02 4.30
N TYR A 88 5.59 1.96 4.62
CA TYR A 88 5.30 3.40 4.62
C TYR A 88 6.02 4.09 3.47
N THR A 89 5.43 5.20 3.02
CA THR A 89 6.02 6.12 2.05
C THR A 89 5.86 7.54 2.56
N ASP A 90 6.88 8.37 2.39
CA ASP A 90 6.81 9.80 2.76
C ASP A 90 6.31 10.63 1.58
N TYR A 91 5.23 11.35 1.81
CA TYR A 91 4.74 12.39 0.90
C TYR A 91 4.17 13.55 1.73
N GLY A 92 5.08 14.37 2.27
CA GLY A 92 4.73 15.43 3.22
C GLY A 92 4.43 14.91 4.63
N SER A 93 4.08 13.65 4.76
CA SER A 93 4.00 12.84 5.97
C SER A 93 4.05 11.36 5.59
N ASN A 94 4.41 10.51 6.53
CA ASN A 94 4.39 9.07 6.27
C ASN A 94 2.95 8.57 6.13
N PHE A 95 2.65 7.88 5.02
CA PHE A 95 1.37 7.20 4.82
C PHE A 95 1.57 5.70 4.57
N CYS A 96 0.53 4.92 4.84
CA CYS A 96 0.51 3.48 4.55
C CYS A 96 0.50 3.26 3.03
N SER A 97 1.58 2.74 2.47
CA SER A 97 1.69 2.46 1.04
C SER A 97 1.39 1.01 0.67
N SER A 98 1.45 0.09 1.62
CA SER A 98 0.96 -1.29 1.45
C SER A 98 0.61 -1.93 2.78
N VAL A 99 -0.23 -2.96 2.71
CA VAL A 99 -0.59 -3.81 3.84
C VAL A 99 -0.30 -5.28 3.52
N ALA A 100 0.00 -6.04 4.57
CA ALA A 100 0.09 -7.49 4.50
C ALA A 100 -0.49 -8.09 5.77
N VAL A 101 -1.53 -8.89 5.65
CA VAL A 101 -2.18 -9.56 6.77
C VAL A 101 -2.78 -10.88 6.31
N LYS A 102 -2.36 -11.98 6.93
CA LYS A 102 -2.77 -13.34 6.54
C LYS A 102 -2.51 -13.58 5.04
N ASN A 103 -3.57 -13.85 4.27
CA ASN A 103 -3.54 -14.09 2.83
C ASN A 103 -3.83 -12.85 1.98
N ILE A 104 -3.85 -11.66 2.58
CA ILE A 104 -4.13 -10.40 1.89
C ILE A 104 -2.85 -9.59 1.77
N TRP A 105 -2.45 -9.29 0.53
CA TRP A 105 -1.42 -8.32 0.19
C TRP A 105 -2.05 -7.25 -0.70
N ALA A 106 -1.88 -5.99 -0.34
CA ALA A 106 -2.42 -4.89 -1.11
C ALA A 106 -1.50 -3.66 -1.03
N CYS A 107 -1.44 -2.91 -2.11
CA CYS A 107 -0.57 -1.74 -2.22
C CYS A 107 -1.24 -0.57 -2.95
N GLN A 108 -0.82 0.64 -2.61
CA GLN A 108 -1.25 1.88 -3.23
C GLN A 108 -0.55 2.12 -4.57
N PHE A 109 0.74 1.77 -4.65
CA PHE A 109 1.54 1.89 -5.87
C PHE A 109 1.14 0.83 -6.91
N HIS A 110 1.66 0.98 -8.12
CA HIS A 110 1.43 0.09 -9.27
C HIS A 110 2.64 -0.81 -9.51
N PRO A 111 2.65 -2.07 -9.02
CA PRO A 111 3.76 -2.99 -9.26
C PRO A 111 4.02 -3.22 -10.76
N GLU A 112 2.96 -3.30 -11.55
CA GLU A 112 3.03 -3.51 -13.00
C GLU A 112 3.70 -2.36 -13.76
N LYS A 113 3.78 -1.17 -13.12
CA LYS A 113 4.47 0.03 -13.64
C LYS A 113 5.76 0.34 -12.90
N SER A 114 6.25 -0.57 -12.06
CA SER A 114 7.38 -0.33 -11.15
C SER A 114 8.62 -1.14 -11.51
N SER A 115 8.86 -1.35 -12.81
CA SER A 115 10.08 -1.98 -13.35
C SER A 115 10.33 -3.38 -12.77
N THR A 116 11.58 -3.76 -12.60
CA THR A 116 11.99 -5.09 -12.13
C THR A 116 11.55 -5.41 -10.71
N ASP A 117 11.56 -4.41 -9.81
CA ASP A 117 11.15 -4.61 -8.41
C ASP A 117 9.63 -4.80 -8.29
N GLY A 118 8.86 -4.09 -9.14
CA GLY A 118 7.42 -4.33 -9.25
C GLY A 118 7.10 -5.73 -9.74
N LEU A 119 7.79 -6.22 -10.77
CA LEU A 119 7.64 -7.60 -11.25
C LEU A 119 8.10 -8.63 -10.21
N MET A 120 9.13 -8.31 -9.43
CA MET A 120 9.57 -9.18 -8.34
C MET A 120 8.49 -9.33 -7.26
N LEU A 121 7.82 -8.24 -6.91
CA LEU A 121 6.70 -8.26 -5.95
C LEU A 121 5.55 -9.14 -6.46
N LEU A 122 5.18 -9.02 -7.73
CA LEU A 122 4.16 -9.87 -8.35
C LEU A 122 4.57 -11.35 -8.36
N LYS A 123 5.84 -11.66 -8.65
CA LYS A 123 6.39 -13.03 -8.57
C LYS A 123 6.32 -13.58 -7.14
N ASN A 124 6.63 -12.76 -6.13
CA ASN A 124 6.52 -13.15 -4.73
C ASN A 124 5.08 -13.52 -4.37
N PHE A 125 4.11 -12.72 -4.83
CA PHE A 125 2.69 -13.02 -4.64
C PHE A 125 2.28 -14.36 -5.26
N VAL A 126 2.62 -14.60 -6.52
CA VAL A 126 2.31 -15.88 -7.20
C VAL A 126 2.96 -17.06 -6.49
N LYS A 127 4.21 -16.90 -6.04
CA LYS A 127 4.92 -17.92 -5.26
C LYS A 127 4.19 -18.23 -3.95
N LYS A 128 3.75 -17.22 -3.23
CA LYS A 128 3.01 -17.37 -1.97
C LYS A 128 1.70 -18.12 -2.19
N VAL A 129 0.90 -17.73 -3.20
CA VAL A 129 -0.37 -18.39 -3.54
C VAL A 129 -0.15 -19.87 -3.86
N LYS A 130 0.87 -20.21 -4.67
CA LYS A 130 1.21 -21.60 -4.99
C LYS A 130 1.63 -22.40 -3.76
N SER A 131 2.44 -21.81 -2.88
CA SER A 131 2.87 -22.44 -1.63
C SER A 131 1.69 -22.74 -0.71
N ASP A 132 0.78 -21.80 -0.55
CA ASP A 132 -0.40 -21.95 0.30
C ASP A 132 -1.39 -22.98 -0.29
N ALA A 133 -1.51 -23.06 -1.61
CA ALA A 133 -2.36 -24.06 -2.28
C ALA A 133 -1.84 -25.50 -2.17
N ILE A 134 -0.52 -25.70 -2.10
CA ILE A 134 0.10 -27.04 -1.97
C ILE A 134 0.12 -27.50 -0.49
N GLY A 135 0.16 -26.55 0.45
CA GLY A 135 0.18 -26.81 1.89
C GLY A 135 -1.18 -27.18 2.49
N ASN A 136 -2.22 -27.15 1.68
CA ASN A 136 -3.57 -27.60 2.02
C ASN A 136 -3.88 -28.92 1.31
#